data_6911d1be64a85faad68632275918c459
#
_entry.id   6911d1be64a85faad68632275918c459
#
_cell.length_a   1.000
_cell.length_b   1.000
_cell.length_c   1.000
_cell.angle_alpha   90.00
_cell.angle_beta   90.00
_cell.angle_gamma   90.00
#
_symmetry.space_group_name_H-M   'P 1'
#
loop_
_entity.id
_entity.type
_entity.pdbx_description
1 polymer ?
#
loop_
_entity_poly.entity_id
_entity_poly.type
_entity_poly.pdbx_seq_one_letter_code
_entity_poly.pdbx_strand_id
1 'polypeptide(L)'
;MTDRTLDCSDLDQYLGKPIQPARMKEPLHNNDFRRWAQAMHYPNLLHYDHDFAKEGRYGRLVAPQSFAVATDDGHGAGPACVGGIKGSHLIFGGDEWWFYGPRIFGNDRIHNEKIPFDYVVKETKFAGPTCFQRGDNNYYNQDGDLIAKQRSTAIRYRNDLAVEMGSMTATEDPEWTDDELAELETRKLEFIDMMHALGHGKRYWEDVNVGDKLPVRVFGPHSIASITTEWRAYLFTLWGDTHRPVLDFDALGFDPAMAGHENDGVMERINPELTDGAYFGPSRGHLFPRWARYIGMPRTYGYGASMGAWVLDYFAGWAGEWGQVVHVNSAYRAPAFTGDATIMTADIIDKLVDEQGRHIVQVDCKMANQLGVTMATAKGEIELPTKK
;
A
#
# COMPACT_ATOMS: atom_id res chain seq x y z
N MET A 1 33.98 -7.88 17.23
CA MET A 1 32.89 -8.38 16.34
C MET A 1 31.63 -7.77 16.86
N THR A 2 30.97 -6.94 16.08
CA THR A 2 29.64 -6.41 16.43
C THR A 2 28.70 -7.59 16.58
N ASP A 3 27.97 -7.65 17.69
CA ASP A 3 26.91 -8.65 17.87
C ASP A 3 25.89 -8.49 16.73
N ARG A 4 25.76 -9.52 15.90
CA ARG A 4 24.85 -9.54 14.74
C ARG A 4 23.52 -10.19 15.07
N THR A 5 23.21 -10.43 16.32
CA THR A 5 21.94 -11.06 16.70
C THR A 5 20.78 -10.08 16.60
N LEU A 6 19.60 -10.60 16.26
CA LEU A 6 18.34 -9.88 16.29
C LEU A 6 17.42 -10.60 17.28
N ASP A 7 17.27 -10.00 18.47
CA ASP A 7 16.37 -10.54 19.50
C ASP A 7 14.94 -10.15 19.22
N CYS A 8 14.11 -11.14 18.89
CA CYS A 8 12.69 -10.99 18.61
C CYS A 8 11.79 -11.56 19.71
N SER A 9 12.34 -11.97 20.85
CA SER A 9 11.59 -12.66 21.91
C SER A 9 10.42 -11.85 22.48
N ASP A 10 10.52 -10.50 22.45
CA ASP A 10 9.43 -9.64 22.88
C ASP A 10 8.16 -9.76 22.04
N LEU A 11 8.26 -10.29 20.82
CA LEU A 11 7.13 -10.45 19.91
C LEU A 11 6.19 -11.58 20.37
N ASP A 12 6.71 -12.61 21.04
CA ASP A 12 5.98 -13.84 21.41
C ASP A 12 4.74 -13.55 22.27
N GLN A 13 4.80 -12.53 23.12
CA GLN A 13 3.69 -12.17 24.00
C GLN A 13 2.46 -11.64 23.26
N TYR A 14 2.60 -11.19 22.02
CA TYR A 14 1.52 -10.58 21.21
C TYR A 14 0.87 -11.57 20.24
N LEU A 15 1.54 -12.66 19.87
CA LEU A 15 1.08 -13.56 18.81
C LEU A 15 -0.29 -14.15 19.11
N GLY A 16 -1.20 -14.09 18.14
CA GLY A 16 -2.56 -14.59 18.22
C GLY A 16 -3.50 -13.78 19.13
N LYS A 17 -3.05 -12.68 19.72
CA LYS A 17 -3.85 -11.86 20.63
C LYS A 17 -4.30 -10.58 19.93
N PRO A 18 -5.60 -10.25 19.95
CA PRO A 18 -6.06 -8.97 19.43
C PRO A 18 -5.36 -7.80 20.12
N ILE A 19 -4.91 -6.84 19.33
CA ILE A 19 -4.40 -5.56 19.82
C ILE A 19 -5.48 -4.48 19.64
N GLN A 20 -5.18 -3.24 20.08
CA GLN A 20 -6.15 -2.15 20.01
C GLN A 20 -6.69 -1.99 18.59
N PRO A 21 -8.01 -2.09 18.39
CA PRO A 21 -8.62 -1.92 17.07
C PRO A 21 -8.61 -0.45 16.65
N ALA A 22 -8.61 -0.21 15.36
CA ALA A 22 -8.97 1.09 14.80
C ALA A 22 -10.48 1.19 14.59
N ARG A 23 -11.05 2.35 14.94
CA ARG A 23 -12.47 2.64 14.74
C ARG A 23 -12.62 4.06 14.23
N MET A 24 -13.41 4.22 13.19
CA MET A 24 -13.71 5.54 12.64
C MET A 24 -14.59 6.34 13.60
N LYS A 25 -14.21 7.57 13.89
CA LYS A 25 -14.99 8.52 14.67
C LYS A 25 -16.17 9.07 13.87
N GLU A 26 -15.91 9.44 12.63
CA GLU A 26 -16.88 9.96 11.69
C GLU A 26 -17.14 8.97 10.55
N PRO A 27 -18.31 9.00 9.90
CA PRO A 27 -18.57 8.21 8.72
C PRO A 27 -17.72 8.71 7.54
N LEU A 28 -17.41 7.81 6.60
CA LEU A 28 -16.70 8.13 5.37
C LEU A 28 -17.48 9.11 4.49
N HIS A 29 -16.75 10.00 3.85
CA HIS A 29 -17.27 10.92 2.85
C HIS A 29 -16.78 10.53 1.44
N ASN A 30 -17.57 10.86 0.42
CA ASN A 30 -17.17 10.64 -0.97
C ASN A 30 -15.85 11.34 -1.34
N ASN A 31 -15.52 12.45 -0.68
CA ASN A 31 -14.25 13.14 -0.86
C ASN A 31 -13.04 12.31 -0.43
N ASP A 32 -13.22 11.36 0.50
CA ASP A 32 -12.14 10.48 0.94
C ASP A 32 -11.74 9.53 -0.18
N PHE A 33 -12.72 9.01 -0.93
CA PHE A 33 -12.49 8.16 -2.11
C PHE A 33 -11.76 8.91 -3.21
N ARG A 34 -12.18 10.16 -3.48
CA ARG A 34 -11.51 11.01 -4.47
C ARG A 34 -10.05 11.30 -4.08
N ARG A 35 -9.80 11.64 -2.81
CA ARG A 35 -8.44 11.87 -2.32
C ARG A 35 -7.56 10.63 -2.44
N TRP A 36 -8.12 9.48 -2.11
CA TRP A 36 -7.43 8.21 -2.26
C TRP A 36 -7.11 7.90 -3.72
N ALA A 37 -8.10 7.97 -4.61
CA ALA A 37 -7.92 7.74 -6.04
C ALA A 37 -6.86 8.69 -6.63
N GLN A 38 -6.87 9.97 -6.23
CA GLN A 38 -5.88 10.95 -6.62
C GLN A 38 -4.47 10.59 -6.12
N ALA A 39 -4.35 10.23 -4.85
CA ALA A 39 -3.06 9.87 -4.24
C ALA A 39 -2.48 8.57 -4.82
N MET A 40 -3.33 7.61 -5.17
CA MET A 40 -2.92 6.36 -5.79
C MET A 40 -2.80 6.43 -7.33
N HIS A 41 -2.93 7.62 -7.92
CA HIS A 41 -2.92 7.80 -9.37
C HIS A 41 -3.90 6.85 -10.10
N TYR A 42 -5.11 6.74 -9.56
CA TYR A 42 -6.16 5.84 -10.05
C TYR A 42 -7.38 6.60 -10.56
N PRO A 43 -7.35 7.18 -11.78
CA PRO A 43 -8.39 8.02 -12.32
C PRO A 43 -9.59 7.21 -12.87
N ASN A 44 -10.12 6.31 -12.04
CA ASN A 44 -11.34 5.57 -12.34
C ASN A 44 -12.56 6.38 -11.88
N LEU A 45 -13.39 6.80 -12.84
CA LEU A 45 -14.55 7.67 -12.67
C LEU A 45 -15.54 7.15 -11.62
N LEU A 46 -15.61 5.85 -11.41
CA LEU A 46 -16.49 5.20 -10.44
C LEU A 46 -16.28 5.69 -9.00
N HIS A 47 -15.11 6.27 -8.69
CA HIS A 47 -14.71 6.67 -7.34
C HIS A 47 -14.85 8.16 -7.06
N TYR A 48 -15.08 9.01 -8.08
CA TYR A 48 -15.13 10.46 -7.89
C TYR A 48 -16.07 11.22 -8.85
N ASP A 49 -16.58 10.59 -9.91
CA ASP A 49 -17.54 11.20 -10.81
C ASP A 49 -18.96 10.73 -10.48
N HIS A 50 -19.77 11.66 -9.96
CA HIS A 50 -21.12 11.34 -9.49
C HIS A 50 -22.07 10.94 -10.61
N ASP A 51 -21.96 11.59 -11.78
CA ASP A 51 -22.86 11.31 -12.91
C ASP A 51 -22.51 9.96 -13.51
N PHE A 52 -21.22 9.67 -13.69
CA PHE A 52 -20.77 8.35 -14.13
C PHE A 52 -21.21 7.25 -13.14
N ALA A 53 -20.91 7.40 -11.86
CA ALA A 53 -21.20 6.37 -10.85
C ALA A 53 -22.70 6.10 -10.67
N LYS A 54 -23.56 7.10 -10.94
CA LYS A 54 -25.03 6.96 -10.87
C LYS A 54 -25.58 6.03 -11.94
N GLU A 55 -24.97 5.98 -13.12
CA GLU A 55 -25.35 5.11 -14.22
C GLU A 55 -24.78 3.69 -14.10
N GLY A 56 -23.77 3.50 -13.23
CA GLY A 56 -23.06 2.25 -13.06
C GLY A 56 -23.76 1.26 -12.12
N ARG A 57 -23.08 0.12 -11.92
CA ARG A 57 -23.56 -1.04 -11.13
C ARG A 57 -24.06 -0.66 -9.73
N TYR A 58 -23.43 0.33 -9.08
CA TYR A 58 -23.72 0.67 -7.69
C TYR A 58 -24.70 1.83 -7.54
N GLY A 59 -25.02 2.57 -8.60
CA GLY A 59 -25.90 3.73 -8.60
C GLY A 59 -25.39 4.92 -7.78
N ARG A 60 -24.16 4.87 -7.33
CA ARG A 60 -23.46 5.89 -6.51
C ARG A 60 -21.97 5.67 -6.49
N LEU A 61 -21.20 6.66 -6.01
CA LEU A 61 -19.77 6.50 -5.79
C LEU A 61 -19.48 5.33 -4.82
N VAL A 62 -18.46 4.58 -5.13
CA VAL A 62 -17.95 3.46 -4.34
C VAL A 62 -16.45 3.66 -4.12
N ALA A 63 -15.92 3.25 -2.97
CA ALA A 63 -14.48 3.29 -2.72
C ALA A 63 -13.74 2.29 -3.64
N PRO A 64 -12.49 2.61 -4.05
CA PRO A 64 -11.59 1.61 -4.61
C PRO A 64 -11.42 0.42 -3.65
N GLN A 65 -11.18 -0.79 -4.16
CA GLN A 65 -10.93 -1.93 -3.27
C GLN A 65 -9.67 -1.73 -2.42
N SER A 66 -8.68 -1.04 -2.94
CA SER A 66 -7.47 -0.64 -2.23
C SER A 66 -7.72 0.30 -1.04
N PHE A 67 -8.86 1.00 -1.01
CA PHE A 67 -9.18 1.99 0.00
C PHE A 67 -9.29 1.40 1.42
N ALA A 68 -9.57 0.12 1.57
CA ALA A 68 -9.71 -0.51 2.89
C ALA A 68 -8.51 -0.21 3.81
N VAL A 69 -7.29 -0.19 3.27
CA VAL A 69 -6.07 0.11 4.04
C VAL A 69 -6.05 1.54 4.60
N ALA A 70 -6.73 2.49 3.96
CA ALA A 70 -6.82 3.87 4.42
C ALA A 70 -7.72 4.01 5.66
N THR A 71 -8.49 2.99 5.98
CA THR A 71 -9.34 2.94 7.18
C THR A 71 -8.61 2.39 8.41
N ASP A 72 -7.31 2.14 8.29
CA ASP A 72 -6.41 1.75 9.38
C ASP A 72 -5.45 2.88 9.75
N ASP A 73 -5.11 2.98 11.03
CA ASP A 73 -4.21 4.01 11.57
C ASP A 73 -2.72 3.77 11.30
N GLY A 74 -2.36 2.61 10.79
CA GLY A 74 -0.97 2.20 10.56
C GLY A 74 -0.71 1.65 9.17
N HIS A 75 -1.44 2.09 8.14
CA HIS A 75 -1.29 1.62 6.76
C HIS A 75 -1.42 0.09 6.62
N GLY A 76 -2.20 -0.54 7.51
CA GLY A 76 -2.30 -1.98 7.60
C GLY A 76 -1.10 -2.67 8.25
N ALA A 77 -0.07 -1.93 8.68
CA ALA A 77 1.12 -2.52 9.27
C ALA A 77 0.99 -2.81 10.78
N GLY A 78 0.03 -2.20 11.46
CA GLY A 78 -0.09 -2.25 12.93
C GLY A 78 0.16 -3.61 13.56
N PRO A 79 -0.56 -4.68 13.20
CA PRO A 79 -0.38 -5.99 13.81
C PRO A 79 0.93 -6.69 13.42
N ALA A 80 1.61 -6.26 12.35
CA ALA A 80 2.93 -6.75 11.95
C ALA A 80 4.09 -5.93 12.54
N CYS A 81 3.79 -4.97 13.45
CA CYS A 81 4.77 -4.05 13.99
C CYS A 81 4.84 -4.04 15.51
N VAL A 82 4.12 -4.94 16.17
CA VAL A 82 4.11 -5.02 17.64
C VAL A 82 5.41 -5.55 18.19
N GLY A 83 5.68 -5.21 19.44
CA GLY A 83 6.85 -5.65 20.18
C GLY A 83 8.12 -4.89 19.84
N GLY A 84 9.08 -4.88 20.76
CA GLY A 84 10.36 -4.20 20.64
C GLY A 84 11.44 -5.10 20.03
N ILE A 85 12.14 -4.61 19.00
CA ILE A 85 13.40 -5.21 18.53
C ILE A 85 14.44 -4.12 18.58
N LYS A 86 15.40 -4.24 19.50
CA LYS A 86 16.39 -3.19 19.77
C LYS A 86 17.20 -2.82 18.53
N GLY A 87 17.28 -1.52 18.22
CA GLY A 87 18.07 -1.00 17.11
C GLY A 87 17.51 -1.34 15.73
N SER A 88 16.27 -1.83 15.66
CA SER A 88 15.64 -2.15 14.38
C SER A 88 14.92 -0.96 13.78
N HIS A 89 14.93 -0.91 12.45
CA HIS A 89 14.02 -0.14 11.61
C HIS A 89 13.02 -1.09 10.94
N LEU A 90 11.94 -0.53 10.42
CA LEU A 90 10.86 -1.27 9.82
C LEU A 90 10.56 -0.74 8.43
N ILE A 91 10.44 -1.66 7.46
CA ILE A 91 9.88 -1.40 6.14
C ILE A 91 8.77 -2.40 5.82
N PHE A 92 7.88 -2.04 4.90
CA PHE A 92 6.80 -2.92 4.48
C PHE A 92 7.34 -3.96 3.48
N GLY A 93 7.07 -5.24 3.72
CA GLY A 93 7.62 -6.35 2.94
C GLY A 93 6.64 -7.05 1.99
N GLY A 94 5.37 -6.74 2.12
CA GLY A 94 4.31 -7.33 1.31
C GLY A 94 2.99 -7.39 2.05
N ASP A 95 1.96 -7.76 1.32
CA ASP A 95 0.64 -8.01 1.87
C ASP A 95 -0.12 -9.08 1.07
N GLU A 96 -1.06 -9.71 1.75
CA GLU A 96 -2.00 -10.64 1.16
C GLU A 96 -3.40 -10.19 1.52
N TRP A 97 -4.27 -10.06 0.52
CA TRP A 97 -5.62 -9.54 0.64
C TRP A 97 -6.65 -10.58 0.22
N TRP A 98 -7.72 -10.69 0.99
CA TRP A 98 -8.93 -11.42 0.68
C TRP A 98 -10.11 -10.48 0.77
N PHE A 99 -10.99 -10.47 -0.24
CA PHE A 99 -12.20 -9.64 -0.29
C PHE A 99 -13.44 -10.54 -0.27
N TYR A 100 -14.41 -10.17 0.56
CA TYR A 100 -15.56 -11.03 0.87
C TYR A 100 -16.89 -10.54 0.27
N GLY A 101 -16.86 -9.49 -0.54
CA GLY A 101 -18.03 -9.05 -1.30
C GLY A 101 -18.60 -7.68 -0.92
N PRO A 102 -18.82 -7.31 0.35
CA PRO A 102 -19.27 -5.96 0.67
C PRO A 102 -18.29 -4.91 0.18
N ARG A 103 -18.84 -3.83 -0.41
CA ARG A 103 -18.05 -2.67 -0.87
C ARG A 103 -18.17 -1.53 0.14
N ILE A 104 -17.24 -0.62 0.12
CA ILE A 104 -17.23 0.56 0.99
C ILE A 104 -17.88 1.72 0.26
N PHE A 105 -18.82 2.40 0.92
CA PHE A 105 -19.56 3.54 0.39
C PHE A 105 -19.47 4.77 1.30
N GLY A 106 -19.85 5.93 0.77
CA GLY A 106 -20.06 7.12 1.61
C GLY A 106 -21.09 6.85 2.70
N ASN A 107 -20.85 7.37 3.89
CA ASN A 107 -21.56 7.14 5.14
C ASN A 107 -21.29 5.82 5.86
N ASP A 108 -20.47 4.93 5.30
CA ASP A 108 -20.02 3.74 6.03
C ASP A 108 -19.08 4.13 7.17
N ARG A 109 -19.09 3.32 8.22
CA ARG A 109 -18.13 3.36 9.32
C ARG A 109 -17.38 2.03 9.34
N ILE A 110 -16.10 2.10 9.06
CA ILE A 110 -15.26 0.91 9.04
C ILE A 110 -14.56 0.79 10.39
N HIS A 111 -14.45 -0.41 10.88
CA HIS A 111 -13.56 -0.74 11.99
C HIS A 111 -12.71 -1.94 11.61
N ASN A 112 -11.54 -2.03 12.21
CA ASN A 112 -10.69 -3.18 12.00
C ASN A 112 -10.35 -3.89 13.32
N GLU A 113 -10.19 -5.20 13.21
CA GLU A 113 -9.62 -6.06 14.23
C GLU A 113 -8.18 -6.38 13.80
N LYS A 114 -7.24 -6.24 14.72
CA LYS A 114 -5.80 -6.40 14.47
C LYS A 114 -5.25 -7.55 15.29
N ILE A 115 -4.64 -8.53 14.62
CA ILE A 115 -4.12 -9.74 15.29
C ILE A 115 -2.69 -10.00 14.79
N PRO A 116 -1.65 -9.82 15.62
CA PRO A 116 -0.29 -10.28 15.29
C PRO A 116 -0.31 -11.78 15.00
N PHE A 117 0.24 -12.19 13.85
CA PHE A 117 0.09 -13.55 13.36
C PHE A 117 1.30 -14.43 13.70
N ASP A 118 2.46 -14.11 13.14
CA ASP A 118 3.71 -14.82 13.36
C ASP A 118 4.93 -13.98 12.98
N TYR A 119 6.11 -14.52 13.19
CA TYR A 119 7.34 -13.98 12.62
C TYR A 119 8.34 -15.09 12.28
N VAL A 120 9.28 -14.77 11.41
CA VAL A 120 10.44 -15.61 11.11
C VAL A 120 11.68 -14.75 10.92
N VAL A 121 12.79 -15.18 11.49
CA VAL A 121 14.10 -14.53 11.28
C VAL A 121 14.85 -15.28 10.18
N LYS A 122 15.31 -14.53 9.18
CA LYS A 122 16.10 -15.06 8.05
C LYS A 122 17.31 -14.20 7.81
N GLU A 123 18.38 -14.81 7.33
CA GLU A 123 19.55 -14.09 6.84
C GLU A 123 19.25 -13.44 5.50
N THR A 124 19.51 -12.17 5.37
CA THR A 124 19.30 -11.40 4.13
C THR A 124 20.61 -10.73 3.68
N LYS A 125 20.73 -10.52 2.37
CA LYS A 125 21.85 -9.76 1.80
C LYS A 125 21.75 -8.27 2.13
N PHE A 126 20.55 -7.80 2.48
CA PHE A 126 20.30 -6.38 2.76
C PHE A 126 20.82 -5.97 4.13
N ALA A 127 20.55 -6.75 5.18
CA ALA A 127 20.81 -6.33 6.55
C ALA A 127 21.22 -7.48 7.49
N GLY A 128 21.68 -8.63 6.94
CA GLY A 128 21.98 -9.80 7.75
C GLY A 128 20.70 -10.39 8.38
N PRO A 129 20.71 -10.70 9.69
CA PRO A 129 19.54 -11.20 10.39
C PRO A 129 18.37 -10.22 10.28
N THR A 130 17.26 -10.68 9.74
CA THR A 130 16.10 -9.86 9.44
C THR A 130 14.84 -10.59 9.87
N CYS A 131 13.99 -9.93 10.64
CA CYS A 131 12.71 -10.46 11.10
C CYS A 131 11.61 -10.08 10.10
N PHE A 132 10.92 -11.08 9.60
CA PHE A 132 9.70 -10.95 8.79
C PHE A 132 8.52 -11.21 9.73
N GLN A 133 7.91 -10.15 10.22
CA GLN A 133 6.78 -10.21 11.13
C GLN A 133 5.48 -10.02 10.35
N ARG A 134 4.47 -10.87 10.60
CA ARG A 134 3.16 -10.80 9.93
C ARG A 134 2.05 -10.50 10.91
N GLY A 135 1.02 -9.83 10.41
CA GLY A 135 -0.17 -9.55 11.19
C GLY A 135 -1.41 -9.39 10.32
N ASP A 136 -2.55 -9.75 10.87
CA ASP A 136 -3.84 -9.73 10.21
C ASP A 136 -4.64 -8.48 10.63
N ASN A 137 -5.24 -7.83 9.63
CA ASN A 137 -6.27 -6.81 9.77
C ASN A 137 -7.55 -7.36 9.15
N ASN A 138 -8.63 -7.43 9.93
CA ASN A 138 -9.95 -7.76 9.45
C ASN A 138 -10.80 -6.49 9.45
N TYR A 139 -11.30 -6.10 8.28
CA TYR A 139 -12.05 -4.86 8.07
C TYR A 139 -13.55 -5.17 8.01
N TYR A 140 -14.31 -4.53 8.88
CA TYR A 140 -15.77 -4.70 8.98
C TYR A 140 -16.48 -3.37 8.75
N ASN A 141 -17.68 -3.44 8.15
CA ASN A 141 -18.58 -2.30 8.08
C ASN A 141 -19.33 -2.11 9.42
N GLN A 142 -20.19 -1.09 9.48
CA GLN A 142 -21.03 -0.80 10.64
C GLN A 142 -22.03 -1.90 10.99
N ASP A 143 -22.36 -2.78 10.06
CA ASP A 143 -23.33 -3.88 10.23
C ASP A 143 -22.65 -5.17 10.70
N GLY A 144 -21.31 -5.14 10.79
CA GLY A 144 -20.48 -6.28 11.20
C GLY A 144 -20.12 -7.22 10.05
N ASP A 145 -20.39 -6.85 8.81
CA ASP A 145 -20.00 -7.64 7.66
C ASP A 145 -18.50 -7.50 7.40
N LEU A 146 -17.82 -8.61 7.21
CA LEU A 146 -16.42 -8.65 6.84
C LEU A 146 -16.24 -8.23 5.38
N ILE A 147 -15.60 -7.08 5.16
CA ILE A 147 -15.31 -6.52 3.84
C ILE A 147 -14.07 -7.17 3.25
N ALA A 148 -12.97 -7.13 4.02
CA ALA A 148 -11.68 -7.62 3.59
C ALA A 148 -10.84 -8.08 4.79
N LYS A 149 -9.89 -8.95 4.51
CA LYS A 149 -8.77 -9.30 5.38
C LYS A 149 -7.48 -8.94 4.68
N GLN A 150 -6.57 -8.29 5.41
CA GLN A 150 -5.19 -8.07 4.98
C GLN A 150 -4.25 -8.81 5.92
N ARG A 151 -3.31 -9.58 5.39
CA ARG A 151 -2.15 -10.06 6.12
C ARG A 151 -0.94 -9.24 5.66
N SER A 152 -0.52 -8.31 6.48
CA SER A 152 0.66 -7.50 6.20
C SER A 152 1.94 -8.19 6.67
N THR A 153 3.05 -7.91 5.99
CA THR A 153 4.39 -8.36 6.37
C THR A 153 5.27 -7.14 6.58
N ALA A 154 5.82 -7.00 7.77
CA ALA A 154 6.85 -6.04 8.08
C ALA A 154 8.24 -6.70 8.05
N ILE A 155 9.21 -6.03 7.48
CA ILE A 155 10.63 -6.40 7.48
C ILE A 155 11.32 -5.54 8.52
N ARG A 156 11.75 -6.16 9.63
CA ARG A 156 12.45 -5.46 10.72
C ARG A 156 13.92 -5.85 10.71
N TYR A 157 14.80 -4.87 10.64
CA TYR A 157 16.23 -5.08 10.47
C TYR A 157 17.02 -4.04 11.25
N ARG A 158 18.27 -4.33 11.54
CA ARG A 158 19.19 -3.37 12.19
C ARG A 158 19.74 -2.38 11.18
N ASN A 159 19.62 -1.09 11.48
CA ASN A 159 20.08 0.00 10.61
C ASN A 159 21.60 -0.05 10.39
N ASP A 160 22.35 -0.28 11.47
CA ASP A 160 23.81 -0.34 11.43
C ASP A 160 24.32 -1.46 10.50
N LEU A 161 23.65 -2.62 10.52
CA LEU A 161 23.98 -3.73 9.63
C LEU A 161 23.61 -3.44 8.18
N ALA A 162 22.46 -2.81 7.94
CA ALA A 162 22.05 -2.43 6.59
C ALA A 162 23.04 -1.44 5.95
N VAL A 163 23.53 -0.48 6.72
CA VAL A 163 24.56 0.47 6.28
C VAL A 163 25.90 -0.22 6.06
N GLU A 164 26.34 -1.10 7.01
CA GLU A 164 27.58 -1.87 6.89
C GLU A 164 27.60 -2.75 5.64
N MET A 165 26.49 -3.42 5.35
CA MET A 165 26.39 -4.33 4.20
C MET A 165 26.28 -3.61 2.86
N GLY A 166 25.78 -2.38 2.83
CA GLY A 166 25.72 -1.51 1.65
C GLY A 166 25.06 -2.13 0.42
N SER A 167 24.16 -3.09 0.63
CA SER A 167 23.56 -3.85 -0.48
C SER A 167 22.57 -3.03 -1.32
N MET A 168 22.05 -1.94 -0.75
CA MET A 168 21.35 -0.89 -1.47
C MET A 168 22.34 0.23 -1.77
N THR A 169 23.23 -0.02 -2.75
CA THR A 169 24.20 0.97 -3.18
C THR A 169 23.51 2.25 -3.63
N ALA A 170 24.12 3.38 -3.29
CA ALA A 170 23.70 4.68 -3.78
C ALA A 170 23.64 4.63 -5.31
N THR A 171 22.45 4.55 -5.83
CA THR A 171 22.20 4.80 -7.25
C THR A 171 22.11 6.31 -7.41
N GLU A 172 22.75 6.84 -8.45
CA GLU A 172 22.57 8.23 -8.84
C GLU A 172 21.08 8.52 -9.09
N ASP A 173 20.67 9.75 -8.84
CA ASP A 173 19.32 10.15 -9.18
C ASP A 173 19.11 9.99 -10.70
N PRO A 174 18.01 9.40 -11.15
CA PRO A 174 17.77 9.25 -12.57
C PRO A 174 17.68 10.61 -13.27
N GLU A 175 18.36 10.73 -14.37
CA GLU A 175 18.20 11.85 -15.29
C GLU A 175 17.20 11.43 -16.37
N TRP A 176 16.20 12.27 -16.64
CA TRP A 176 15.17 12.05 -17.63
C TRP A 176 15.29 13.08 -18.75
N THR A 177 15.34 12.63 -19.98
CA THR A 177 15.18 13.49 -21.15
C THR A 177 13.70 13.83 -21.39
N ASP A 178 13.45 14.92 -22.12
CA ASP A 178 12.07 15.29 -22.47
C ASP A 178 11.37 14.20 -23.30
N ASP A 179 12.09 13.49 -24.14
CA ASP A 179 11.55 12.39 -24.96
C ASP A 179 11.14 11.19 -24.07
N GLU A 180 11.97 10.82 -23.08
CA GLU A 180 11.64 9.75 -22.13
C GLU A 180 10.43 10.11 -21.27
N LEU A 181 10.33 11.36 -20.82
CA LEU A 181 9.17 11.84 -20.07
C LEU A 181 7.89 11.79 -20.93
N ALA A 182 7.98 12.19 -22.20
CA ALA A 182 6.86 12.12 -23.14
C ALA A 182 6.42 10.68 -23.41
N GLU A 183 7.38 9.73 -23.51
CA GLU A 183 7.07 8.31 -23.62
C GLU A 183 6.38 7.78 -22.35
N LEU A 184 6.87 8.14 -21.17
CA LEU A 184 6.22 7.75 -19.91
C LEU A 184 4.77 8.27 -19.84
N GLU A 185 4.51 9.52 -20.23
CA GLU A 185 3.15 10.07 -20.24
C GLU A 185 2.26 9.30 -21.22
N THR A 186 2.76 8.97 -22.40
CA THR A 186 2.01 8.15 -23.37
C THR A 186 1.66 6.78 -22.77
N ARG A 187 2.60 6.11 -22.12
CA ARG A 187 2.38 4.81 -21.51
C ARG A 187 1.46 4.85 -20.28
N LYS A 188 1.42 5.97 -19.55
CA LYS A 188 0.44 6.16 -18.45
C LYS A 188 -0.99 6.13 -18.98
N LEU A 189 -1.21 6.68 -20.18
CA LEU A 189 -2.54 6.73 -20.78
C LEU A 189 -3.06 5.36 -21.22
N GLU A 190 -2.22 4.40 -21.56
CA GLU A 190 -2.65 3.07 -22.03
C GLU A 190 -3.66 2.40 -21.07
N PHE A 191 -3.32 2.37 -19.78
CA PHE A 191 -4.20 1.78 -18.77
C PHE A 191 -5.44 2.64 -18.50
N ILE A 192 -5.29 3.94 -18.51
CA ILE A 192 -6.39 4.90 -18.26
C ILE A 192 -7.39 4.82 -19.41
N ASP A 193 -6.92 4.85 -20.66
CA ASP A 193 -7.76 4.76 -21.84
C ASP A 193 -8.51 3.43 -21.92
N MET A 194 -7.86 2.32 -21.57
CA MET A 194 -8.53 1.02 -21.46
C MET A 194 -9.66 1.06 -20.43
N MET A 195 -9.43 1.63 -19.25
CA MET A 195 -10.41 1.76 -18.19
C MET A 195 -11.61 2.61 -18.61
N HIS A 196 -11.33 3.78 -19.21
CA HIS A 196 -12.35 4.72 -19.69
C HIS A 196 -13.14 4.14 -20.89
N ALA A 197 -12.45 3.43 -21.78
CA ALA A 197 -13.11 2.78 -22.92
C ALA A 197 -14.03 1.61 -22.48
N LEU A 198 -13.66 0.91 -21.40
CA LEU A 198 -14.54 -0.11 -20.81
C LEU A 198 -15.81 0.52 -20.22
N GLY A 199 -15.68 1.69 -19.57
CA GLY A 199 -16.79 2.43 -18.97
C GLY A 199 -17.65 1.52 -18.07
N HIS A 200 -18.97 1.46 -18.34
CA HIS A 200 -19.90 0.55 -17.67
C HIS A 200 -19.99 -0.84 -18.32
N GLY A 201 -19.13 -1.10 -19.31
CA GLY A 201 -19.06 -2.40 -19.98
C GLY A 201 -18.64 -3.53 -19.06
N LYS A 202 -18.91 -4.76 -19.49
CA LYS A 202 -18.53 -5.97 -18.79
C LYS A 202 -17.36 -6.64 -19.49
N ARG A 203 -16.33 -6.96 -18.74
CA ARG A 203 -15.32 -7.91 -19.18
C ARG A 203 -15.76 -9.31 -18.78
N TYR A 204 -16.21 -10.08 -19.77
CA TYR A 204 -16.73 -11.42 -19.50
C TYR A 204 -15.60 -12.44 -19.37
N TRP A 205 -15.75 -13.36 -18.44
CA TRP A 205 -14.80 -14.44 -18.22
C TRP A 205 -14.54 -15.26 -19.48
N GLU A 206 -15.56 -15.49 -20.33
CA GLU A 206 -15.44 -16.25 -21.58
C GLU A 206 -14.57 -15.54 -22.63
N ASP A 207 -14.49 -14.21 -22.60
CA ASP A 207 -13.74 -13.42 -23.57
C ASP A 207 -12.25 -13.25 -23.22
N VAL A 208 -11.84 -13.71 -22.06
CA VAL A 208 -10.47 -13.63 -21.57
C VAL A 208 -9.77 -14.95 -21.75
N ASN A 209 -8.50 -14.95 -22.20
CA ASN A 209 -7.72 -16.14 -22.47
C ASN A 209 -6.45 -16.20 -21.59
N VAL A 210 -6.01 -17.42 -21.29
CA VAL A 210 -4.68 -17.63 -20.70
C VAL A 210 -3.63 -17.17 -21.71
N GLY A 211 -2.68 -16.38 -21.23
CA GLY A 211 -1.65 -15.73 -22.03
C GLY A 211 -1.99 -14.30 -22.48
N ASP A 212 -3.24 -13.83 -22.27
CA ASP A 212 -3.58 -12.42 -22.49
C ASP A 212 -2.80 -11.54 -21.50
N LYS A 213 -2.45 -10.32 -21.95
CA LYS A 213 -1.73 -9.34 -21.15
C LYS A 213 -2.63 -8.20 -20.76
N LEU A 214 -2.48 -7.74 -19.53
CA LEU A 214 -3.08 -6.49 -19.11
C LEU A 214 -2.29 -5.32 -19.74
N PRO A 215 -2.95 -4.19 -20.09
CA PRO A 215 -2.23 -2.98 -20.50
C PRO A 215 -1.23 -2.53 -19.44
N VAL A 216 -0.11 -2.01 -19.88
CA VAL A 216 0.95 -1.53 -18.98
C VAL A 216 0.42 -0.38 -18.13
N ARG A 217 0.71 -0.40 -16.82
CA ARG A 217 0.43 0.72 -15.93
C ARG A 217 1.74 1.35 -15.47
N VAL A 218 1.83 2.67 -15.58
CA VAL A 218 3.05 3.43 -15.27
C VAL A 218 2.77 4.51 -14.23
N PHE A 219 3.71 4.70 -13.30
CA PHE A 219 3.71 5.77 -12.30
C PHE A 219 5.04 6.51 -12.32
N GLY A 220 5.03 7.74 -11.82
CA GLY A 220 6.25 8.50 -11.66
C GLY A 220 6.61 9.35 -12.87
N PRO A 221 7.81 9.94 -12.92
CA PRO A 221 8.86 9.79 -11.89
C PRO A 221 8.37 10.21 -10.50
N HIS A 222 8.70 9.39 -9.48
CA HIS A 222 8.25 9.64 -8.12
C HIS A 222 8.96 10.85 -7.53
N SER A 223 8.25 11.61 -6.73
CA SER A 223 8.79 12.79 -6.05
C SER A 223 8.41 12.79 -4.56
N ILE A 224 9.11 13.59 -3.78
CA ILE A 224 8.72 13.82 -2.37
C ILE A 224 7.29 14.36 -2.30
N ALA A 225 6.88 15.19 -3.26
CA ALA A 225 5.51 15.72 -3.31
C ALA A 225 4.46 14.62 -3.52
N SER A 226 4.70 13.65 -4.42
CA SER A 226 3.79 12.52 -4.63
C SER A 226 3.71 11.64 -3.38
N ILE A 227 4.85 11.31 -2.76
CA ILE A 227 4.92 10.52 -1.54
C ILE A 227 4.19 11.22 -0.38
N THR A 228 4.31 12.55 -0.26
CA THR A 228 3.59 13.32 0.75
C THR A 228 2.07 13.24 0.51
N THR A 229 1.63 13.30 -0.74
CA THR A 229 0.21 13.17 -1.09
C THR A 229 -0.33 11.80 -0.71
N GLU A 230 0.41 10.73 -1.00
CA GLU A 230 0.07 9.37 -0.59
C GLU A 230 -0.06 9.27 0.93
N TRP A 231 0.93 9.76 1.66
CA TRP A 231 0.91 9.74 3.12
C TRP A 231 -0.30 10.47 3.71
N ARG A 232 -0.64 11.64 3.19
CA ARG A 232 -1.82 12.40 3.62
C ARG A 232 -3.13 11.66 3.34
N ALA A 233 -3.21 10.91 2.26
CA ALA A 233 -4.39 10.12 1.93
C ALA A 233 -4.62 8.95 2.92
N TYR A 234 -3.56 8.33 3.42
CA TYR A 234 -3.67 7.28 4.45
C TYR A 234 -4.18 7.81 5.78
N LEU A 235 -3.65 8.93 6.24
CA LEU A 235 -3.89 9.40 7.60
C LEU A 235 -5.06 10.35 7.72
N PHE A 236 -5.43 11.00 6.63
CA PHE A 236 -6.37 12.11 6.68
C PHE A 236 -7.81 11.70 7.00
N THR A 237 -8.19 10.47 6.65
CA THR A 237 -9.55 9.96 6.88
C THR A 237 -9.83 9.62 8.34
N LEU A 238 -8.82 9.21 9.09
CA LEU A 238 -9.03 8.54 10.39
C LEU A 238 -8.33 9.20 11.55
N TRP A 239 -7.69 10.30 11.31
CA TRP A 239 -6.74 10.82 12.26
C TRP A 239 -7.30 11.05 13.67
N GLY A 240 -8.50 11.54 13.81
CA GLY A 240 -9.09 11.80 15.12
C GLY A 240 -9.56 10.57 15.89
N ASP A 241 -9.64 9.40 15.24
CA ASP A 241 -10.25 8.22 15.86
C ASP A 241 -9.24 7.25 16.49
N THR A 242 -8.06 7.17 15.92
CA THR A 242 -7.09 6.14 16.25
C THR A 242 -5.98 6.61 17.15
N HIS A 243 -5.90 7.91 17.39
CA HIS A 243 -4.83 8.51 18.15
C HIS A 243 -5.24 8.87 19.58
N ARG A 244 -4.22 9.01 20.38
CA ARG A 244 -4.25 9.24 21.83
C ARG A 244 -5.50 9.97 22.29
N PRO A 245 -6.30 9.41 23.19
CA PRO A 245 -7.58 9.98 23.64
C PRO A 245 -7.47 11.41 24.22
N VAL A 246 -6.25 11.82 24.52
CA VAL A 246 -5.97 13.14 25.13
C VAL A 246 -5.66 14.24 24.13
N LEU A 247 -5.51 13.91 22.84
CA LEU A 247 -5.21 14.88 21.79
C LEU A 247 -6.23 14.77 20.67
N ASP A 248 -7.10 15.73 20.59
CA ASP A 248 -7.97 15.93 19.44
C ASP A 248 -7.22 16.77 18.40
N PHE A 249 -6.56 16.09 17.48
CA PHE A 249 -5.77 16.75 16.46
C PHE A 249 -6.61 17.58 15.49
N ASP A 250 -7.83 17.14 15.21
CA ASP A 250 -8.75 17.86 14.33
C ASP A 250 -9.14 19.20 14.96
N ALA A 251 -9.49 19.19 16.27
CA ALA A 251 -9.85 20.38 17.00
C ALA A 251 -8.67 21.36 17.21
N LEU A 252 -7.47 20.81 17.36
CA LEU A 252 -6.27 21.61 17.56
C LEU A 252 -5.59 22.05 16.27
N GLY A 253 -6.05 21.56 15.11
CA GLY A 253 -5.44 21.84 13.82
C GLY A 253 -4.02 21.29 13.70
N PHE A 254 -3.65 20.32 14.51
CA PHE A 254 -2.34 19.67 14.42
C PHE A 254 -2.23 18.89 13.12
N ASP A 255 -1.10 19.06 12.44
CA ASP A 255 -0.70 18.10 11.43
C ASP A 255 -0.30 16.81 12.15
N PRO A 256 -0.97 15.71 11.88
CA PRO A 256 -0.67 14.41 12.46
C PRO A 256 0.78 13.99 12.26
N ALA A 257 1.35 14.40 11.16
CA ALA A 257 2.76 14.21 10.87
C ALA A 257 3.68 14.87 11.88
N MET A 258 3.23 15.96 12.44
CA MET A 258 3.99 16.74 13.42
C MET A 258 3.78 16.26 14.86
N ALA A 259 2.80 15.39 15.06
CA ALA A 259 2.48 14.91 16.41
C ALA A 259 3.46 13.86 16.96
N GLY A 260 4.53 13.59 16.29
CA GLY A 260 5.65 12.72 16.65
C GLY A 260 5.32 11.60 17.64
N HIS A 261 5.49 10.37 17.25
CA HIS A 261 5.54 9.27 18.22
C HIS A 261 6.69 9.54 19.19
N GLU A 262 6.52 9.23 20.47
CA GLU A 262 7.56 9.47 21.49
C GLU A 262 8.94 8.93 21.09
N ASN A 263 8.97 7.79 20.42
CA ASN A 263 10.19 7.18 19.93
C ASN A 263 10.75 7.84 18.67
N ASP A 264 9.91 8.49 17.89
CA ASP A 264 10.27 9.12 16.63
C ASP A 264 10.84 10.53 16.86
N GLY A 265 10.20 11.31 17.70
CA GLY A 265 10.64 12.66 18.02
C GLY A 265 11.93 12.76 18.84
N VAL A 266 12.42 11.66 19.41
CA VAL A 266 13.68 11.67 20.18
C VAL A 266 14.90 11.79 19.25
N MET A 267 14.93 11.00 18.17
CA MET A 267 16.07 11.04 17.24
C MET A 267 16.12 12.36 16.46
N GLU A 268 15.00 12.87 16.07
CA GLU A 268 14.90 14.15 15.37
C GLU A 268 15.27 15.34 16.26
N ARG A 269 14.92 15.30 17.53
CA ARG A 269 15.37 16.29 18.52
C ARG A 269 16.88 16.22 18.79
N ILE A 270 17.47 15.02 18.72
CA ILE A 270 18.90 14.81 18.92
C ILE A 270 19.69 15.21 17.66
N ASN A 271 19.14 14.89 16.47
CA ASN A 271 19.81 15.10 15.18
C ASN A 271 18.89 15.77 14.15
N PRO A 272 18.59 17.06 14.29
CA PRO A 272 17.73 17.77 13.33
C PRO A 272 18.31 17.81 11.91
N GLU A 273 19.61 17.56 11.76
CA GLU A 273 20.27 17.44 10.45
C GLU A 273 19.76 16.25 9.63
N LEU A 274 19.26 15.19 10.29
CA LEU A 274 18.68 14.03 9.60
C LEU A 274 17.31 14.34 8.98
N THR A 275 16.66 15.38 9.41
CA THR A 275 15.35 15.85 8.94
C THR A 275 15.46 17.18 8.20
N ASP A 276 16.65 17.51 7.68
CA ASP A 276 16.93 18.76 6.96
C ASP A 276 16.52 20.03 7.74
N GLY A 277 16.67 19.99 9.06
CA GLY A 277 16.36 21.08 9.97
C GLY A 277 14.93 21.09 10.51
N ALA A 278 14.09 20.17 10.10
CA ALA A 278 12.77 20.00 10.71
C ALA A 278 12.91 19.40 12.11
N TYR A 279 12.19 19.96 13.06
CA TYR A 279 12.27 19.50 14.44
C TYR A 279 11.47 18.21 14.67
N PHE A 280 10.39 18.04 13.93
CA PHE A 280 9.58 16.85 13.87
C PHE A 280 9.39 16.45 12.41
N GLY A 281 9.67 15.21 12.08
CA GLY A 281 9.53 14.72 10.73
C GLY A 281 8.49 13.61 10.63
N PRO A 282 7.51 13.76 9.73
CA PRO A 282 6.65 12.65 9.38
C PRO A 282 7.41 11.67 8.50
N SER A 283 7.14 10.37 8.68
CA SER A 283 7.55 9.35 7.70
C SER A 283 9.00 9.46 7.23
N ARG A 284 9.89 9.69 8.11
CA ARG A 284 11.32 10.01 7.98
C ARG A 284 12.03 9.53 6.72
N GLY A 285 12.18 8.21 6.54
CA GLY A 285 12.87 7.63 5.38
C GLY A 285 12.17 7.90 4.06
N HIS A 286 10.89 8.21 4.10
CA HIS A 286 10.10 8.52 2.91
C HIS A 286 10.27 9.97 2.46
N LEU A 287 10.47 10.91 3.38
CA LEU A 287 10.45 12.34 3.09
C LEU A 287 11.80 13.04 3.29
N PHE A 288 12.71 12.49 4.07
CA PHE A 288 14.00 13.12 4.41
C PHE A 288 15.17 12.32 3.85
N PRO A 289 15.90 12.84 2.84
CA PRO A 289 16.98 12.10 2.19
C PRO A 289 18.12 11.68 3.14
N ARG A 290 18.45 12.51 4.12
CA ARG A 290 19.51 12.17 5.10
C ARG A 290 19.09 11.04 6.01
N TRP A 291 17.81 11.03 6.43
CA TRP A 291 17.27 9.94 7.22
C TRP A 291 17.18 8.64 6.41
N ALA A 292 16.77 8.70 5.15
CA ALA A 292 16.77 7.53 4.27
C ALA A 292 18.16 6.86 4.25
N ARG A 293 19.22 7.66 4.06
CA ARG A 293 20.60 7.14 4.10
C ARG A 293 20.99 6.58 5.47
N TYR A 294 20.55 7.21 6.56
CA TYR A 294 20.80 6.73 7.91
C TYR A 294 20.23 5.32 8.17
N ILE A 295 19.12 4.97 7.56
CA ILE A 295 18.49 3.64 7.67
C ILE A 295 18.90 2.67 6.57
N GLY A 296 19.94 3.00 5.78
CA GLY A 296 20.49 2.13 4.74
C GLY A 296 19.82 2.24 3.37
N MET A 297 18.96 3.25 3.16
CA MET A 297 18.34 3.51 1.86
C MET A 297 19.11 4.59 1.08
N PRO A 298 19.32 4.43 -0.23
CA PRO A 298 20.09 5.39 -1.02
C PRO A 298 19.39 6.73 -1.19
N ARG A 299 18.07 6.72 -1.32
CA ARG A 299 17.18 7.87 -1.56
C ARG A 299 15.90 7.75 -0.75
N THR A 300 15.10 8.78 -0.70
CA THR A 300 13.73 8.72 -0.22
C THR A 300 12.89 7.78 -1.10
N TYR A 301 11.87 7.17 -0.52
CA TYR A 301 11.13 6.11 -1.18
C TYR A 301 9.64 6.11 -0.78
N GLY A 302 8.79 5.60 -1.68
CA GLY A 302 7.36 5.46 -1.49
C GLY A 302 6.97 4.42 -0.44
N TYR A 303 5.71 4.45 -0.05
CA TYR A 303 5.16 3.52 0.94
C TYR A 303 4.93 2.14 0.33
N GLY A 304 5.29 1.08 1.03
CA GLY A 304 4.97 -0.27 0.60
C GLY A 304 3.47 -0.53 0.49
N ALA A 305 2.68 0.08 1.38
CA ALA A 305 1.22 0.00 1.31
C ALA A 305 0.65 0.66 0.03
N SER A 306 1.27 1.73 -0.48
CA SER A 306 0.92 2.30 -1.80
C SER A 306 1.20 1.33 -2.94
N MET A 307 2.31 0.59 -2.87
CA MET A 307 2.61 -0.44 -3.87
C MET A 307 1.54 -1.53 -3.90
N GLY A 308 1.03 -1.94 -2.73
CA GLY A 308 -0.09 -2.86 -2.62
C GLY A 308 -1.38 -2.28 -3.19
N ALA A 309 -1.66 -1.01 -2.90
CA ALA A 309 -2.81 -0.31 -3.47
C ALA A 309 -2.71 -0.23 -5.00
N TRP A 310 -1.54 0.06 -5.55
CA TRP A 310 -1.34 0.09 -7.01
C TRP A 310 -1.60 -1.26 -7.67
N VAL A 311 -1.22 -2.37 -7.02
CA VAL A 311 -1.53 -3.72 -7.53
C VAL A 311 -3.04 -3.98 -7.52
N LEU A 312 -3.72 -3.69 -6.40
CA LEU A 312 -5.17 -3.84 -6.29
C LEU A 312 -5.92 -3.01 -7.32
N ASP A 313 -5.55 -1.73 -7.47
CA ASP A 313 -6.18 -0.81 -8.42
C ASP A 313 -5.87 -1.19 -9.87
N TYR A 314 -4.72 -1.81 -10.14
CA TYR A 314 -4.39 -2.33 -11.47
C TYR A 314 -5.33 -3.48 -11.86
N PHE A 315 -5.54 -4.42 -10.97
CA PHE A 315 -6.43 -5.55 -11.21
C PHE A 315 -7.90 -5.13 -11.26
N ALA A 316 -8.33 -4.29 -10.30
CA ALA A 316 -9.71 -3.80 -10.24
C ALA A 316 -10.07 -2.92 -11.44
N GLY A 317 -9.16 -2.05 -11.87
CA GLY A 317 -9.36 -1.20 -13.04
C GLY A 317 -9.44 -2.00 -14.34
N TRP A 318 -8.64 -3.04 -14.47
CA TRP A 318 -8.73 -3.95 -15.62
C TRP A 318 -10.05 -4.75 -15.59
N ALA A 319 -10.48 -5.22 -14.43
CA ALA A 319 -11.71 -5.99 -14.29
C ALA A 319 -12.98 -5.17 -14.58
N GLY A 320 -12.93 -3.86 -14.34
CA GLY A 320 -14.08 -2.96 -14.43
C GLY A 320 -15.05 -3.12 -13.26
N GLU A 321 -16.15 -2.37 -13.28
CA GLU A 321 -17.11 -2.33 -12.16
C GLU A 321 -17.87 -3.64 -11.92
N TRP A 322 -17.94 -4.50 -12.92
CA TRP A 322 -18.65 -5.79 -12.87
C TRP A 322 -17.75 -6.95 -12.42
N GLY A 323 -16.43 -6.75 -12.45
CA GLY A 323 -15.48 -7.67 -11.85
C GLY A 323 -15.15 -7.31 -10.42
N GLN A 324 -14.41 -8.18 -9.76
CA GLN A 324 -13.96 -7.98 -8.38
C GLN A 324 -12.65 -8.71 -8.14
N VAL A 325 -11.70 -8.03 -7.55
CA VAL A 325 -10.52 -8.70 -6.98
C VAL A 325 -10.98 -9.48 -5.75
N VAL A 326 -10.70 -10.77 -5.71
CA VAL A 326 -11.08 -11.66 -4.59
C VAL A 326 -9.91 -12.05 -3.71
N HIS A 327 -8.73 -12.18 -4.32
CA HIS A 327 -7.50 -12.46 -3.58
C HIS A 327 -6.29 -11.83 -4.28
N VAL A 328 -5.33 -11.34 -3.51
CA VAL A 328 -4.02 -10.89 -4.01
C VAL A 328 -2.96 -11.22 -2.98
N ASN A 329 -1.83 -11.73 -3.43
CA ASN A 329 -0.64 -11.93 -2.62
C ASN A 329 0.54 -11.21 -3.26
N SER A 330 1.06 -10.19 -2.58
CA SER A 330 2.14 -9.32 -3.04
C SER A 330 3.40 -9.49 -2.19
N ALA A 331 4.56 -9.56 -2.84
CA ALA A 331 5.86 -9.59 -2.18
C ALA A 331 6.75 -8.46 -2.72
N TYR A 332 7.22 -7.58 -1.82
CA TYR A 332 8.04 -6.44 -2.20
C TYR A 332 9.53 -6.80 -2.10
N ARG A 333 10.30 -6.33 -3.07
CA ARG A 333 11.72 -6.65 -3.25
C ARG A 333 12.60 -5.40 -3.21
N ALA A 334 12.08 -4.27 -3.67
CA ALA A 334 12.74 -2.99 -3.65
C ALA A 334 11.71 -1.86 -3.49
N PRO A 335 12.07 -0.75 -2.83
CA PRO A 335 11.21 0.43 -2.74
C PRO A 335 11.03 1.13 -4.10
N ALA A 336 9.97 1.93 -4.20
CA ALA A 336 9.79 2.92 -5.26
C ALA A 336 10.57 4.19 -4.86
N PHE A 337 11.79 4.35 -5.35
CA PHE A 337 12.62 5.50 -4.99
C PHE A 337 12.18 6.78 -5.71
N THR A 338 12.39 7.92 -5.07
CA THR A 338 12.25 9.23 -5.73
C THR A 338 13.15 9.33 -6.96
N GLY A 339 12.62 9.90 -8.03
CA GLY A 339 13.25 9.97 -9.35
C GLY A 339 12.98 8.77 -10.24
N ASP A 340 12.69 7.58 -9.69
CA ASP A 340 12.37 6.40 -10.49
C ASP A 340 10.93 6.42 -10.99
N ALA A 341 10.68 5.74 -12.10
CA ALA A 341 9.35 5.38 -12.58
C ALA A 341 9.03 3.93 -12.16
N THR A 342 7.77 3.65 -11.89
CA THR A 342 7.26 2.30 -11.62
C THR A 342 6.45 1.83 -12.82
N ILE A 343 6.78 0.65 -13.33
CA ILE A 343 6.16 0.01 -14.49
C ILE A 343 5.58 -1.32 -14.06
N MET A 344 4.28 -1.49 -14.26
CA MET A 344 3.56 -2.72 -13.94
C MET A 344 3.12 -3.42 -15.20
N THR A 345 3.39 -4.72 -15.27
CA THR A 345 2.93 -5.63 -16.32
C THR A 345 2.27 -6.83 -15.67
N ALA A 346 1.28 -7.42 -16.33
CA ALA A 346 0.65 -8.62 -15.82
C ALA A 346 0.17 -9.51 -16.96
N ASP A 347 0.27 -10.82 -16.73
CA ASP A 347 -0.16 -11.87 -17.64
C ASP A 347 -1.27 -12.70 -16.98
N ILE A 348 -2.26 -13.11 -17.76
CA ILE A 348 -3.27 -14.06 -17.33
C ILE A 348 -2.66 -15.45 -17.41
N ILE A 349 -2.54 -16.11 -16.26
CA ILE A 349 -1.84 -17.40 -16.14
C ILE A 349 -2.76 -18.61 -16.03
N ASP A 350 -4.01 -18.38 -15.58
CA ASP A 350 -5.00 -19.48 -15.46
C ASP A 350 -6.43 -18.92 -15.41
N LYS A 351 -7.39 -19.81 -15.64
CA LYS A 351 -8.85 -19.57 -15.52
C LYS A 351 -9.49 -20.79 -14.87
N LEU A 352 -10.30 -20.56 -13.85
CA LEU A 352 -10.98 -21.64 -13.14
C LEU A 352 -12.36 -21.20 -12.63
N VAL A 353 -13.17 -22.18 -12.27
CA VAL A 353 -14.35 -21.98 -11.45
C VAL A 353 -14.04 -22.51 -10.06
N ASP A 354 -14.13 -21.66 -9.05
CA ASP A 354 -13.78 -22.03 -7.70
C ASP A 354 -14.90 -22.86 -7.00
N GLU A 355 -14.65 -23.25 -5.76
CA GLU A 355 -15.57 -24.04 -4.95
C GLU A 355 -16.90 -23.31 -4.65
N GLN A 356 -16.91 -21.98 -4.78
CA GLN A 356 -18.10 -21.11 -4.59
C GLN A 356 -18.85 -20.88 -5.92
N GLY A 357 -18.37 -21.46 -7.02
CA GLY A 357 -18.92 -21.28 -8.35
C GLY A 357 -18.55 -19.94 -9.01
N ARG A 358 -17.57 -19.20 -8.47
CA ARG A 358 -17.10 -17.94 -9.05
C ARG A 358 -16.17 -18.22 -10.24
N HIS A 359 -16.31 -17.41 -11.27
CA HIS A 359 -15.47 -17.52 -12.47
C HIS A 359 -14.21 -16.64 -12.29
N ILE A 360 -13.11 -17.28 -11.97
CA ILE A 360 -11.86 -16.65 -11.58
C ILE A 360 -10.87 -16.62 -12.72
N VAL A 361 -10.19 -15.51 -12.87
CA VAL A 361 -8.99 -15.33 -13.68
C VAL A 361 -7.80 -15.14 -12.74
N GLN A 362 -6.75 -15.96 -12.92
CA GLN A 362 -5.51 -15.81 -12.16
C GLN A 362 -4.51 -14.98 -12.96
N VAL A 363 -3.92 -14.00 -12.28
CA VAL A 363 -3.02 -13.00 -12.88
C VAL A 363 -1.67 -13.03 -12.16
N ASP A 364 -0.57 -13.03 -12.92
CA ASP A 364 0.79 -12.86 -12.42
C ASP A 364 1.31 -11.48 -12.81
N CYS A 365 1.62 -10.66 -11.80
CA CYS A 365 2.03 -9.27 -11.98
C CYS A 365 3.48 -9.07 -11.56
N LYS A 366 4.21 -8.31 -12.38
CA LYS A 366 5.53 -7.80 -12.07
C LYS A 366 5.49 -6.27 -12.02
N MET A 367 6.03 -5.71 -10.96
CA MET A 367 6.32 -4.29 -10.82
C MET A 367 7.83 -4.11 -10.91
N ALA A 368 8.30 -3.24 -11.79
CA ALA A 368 9.72 -2.95 -11.97
C ALA A 368 9.94 -1.45 -12.13
N ASN A 369 11.18 -0.97 -11.87
CA ASN A 369 11.53 0.40 -12.22
C ASN A 369 11.92 0.51 -13.73
N GLN A 370 12.25 1.71 -14.19
CA GLN A 370 12.66 1.99 -15.58
C GLN A 370 13.90 1.21 -16.03
N LEU A 371 14.73 0.76 -15.09
CA LEU A 371 15.92 -0.07 -15.37
C LEU A 371 15.61 -1.58 -15.36
N GLY A 372 14.35 -1.97 -15.20
CA GLY A 372 13.92 -3.36 -15.14
C GLY A 372 14.17 -4.07 -13.80
N VAL A 373 14.62 -3.33 -12.78
CA VAL A 373 14.81 -3.86 -11.43
C VAL A 373 13.44 -4.22 -10.83
N THR A 374 13.27 -5.48 -10.46
CA THR A 374 12.01 -5.95 -9.87
C THR A 374 11.79 -5.34 -8.50
N MET A 375 10.72 -4.58 -8.35
CA MET A 375 10.30 -3.92 -7.12
C MET A 375 9.30 -4.76 -6.34
N ALA A 376 8.37 -5.41 -7.05
CA ALA A 376 7.39 -6.31 -6.47
C ALA A 376 6.97 -7.40 -7.46
N THR A 377 6.45 -8.49 -6.91
CA THR A 377 5.68 -9.49 -7.65
C THR A 377 4.35 -9.70 -6.94
N ALA A 378 3.28 -9.93 -7.69
CA ALA A 378 1.98 -10.21 -7.11
C ALA A 378 1.24 -11.27 -7.92
N LYS A 379 0.50 -12.11 -7.21
CA LYS A 379 -0.48 -13.02 -7.83
C LYS A 379 -1.86 -12.58 -7.40
N GLY A 380 -2.77 -12.46 -8.35
CA GLY A 380 -4.14 -12.04 -8.11
C GLY A 380 -5.17 -13.02 -8.63
N GLU A 381 -6.31 -13.07 -7.96
CA GLU A 381 -7.51 -13.78 -8.37
C GLU A 381 -8.62 -12.75 -8.56
N ILE A 382 -9.17 -12.73 -9.76
CA ILE A 382 -10.18 -11.75 -10.17
C ILE A 382 -11.43 -12.51 -10.61
N GLU A 383 -12.53 -12.26 -9.93
CA GLU A 383 -13.84 -12.73 -10.37
C GLU A 383 -14.34 -11.85 -11.51
N LEU A 384 -14.78 -12.47 -12.59
CA LEU A 384 -15.41 -11.80 -13.74
C LEU A 384 -16.82 -12.29 -13.95
N PRO A 385 -17.72 -11.43 -14.46
CA PRO A 385 -19.07 -11.85 -14.85
C PRO A 385 -19.02 -12.81 -16.04
N THR A 386 -20.06 -13.62 -16.18
CA THR A 386 -20.27 -14.53 -17.30
C THR A 386 -21.33 -14.00 -18.25
N LYS A 387 -21.37 -14.51 -19.47
CA LYS A 387 -22.39 -14.19 -20.49
C LYS A 387 -23.74 -14.88 -20.23
N LYS A 388 -23.76 -15.85 -19.32
CA LYS A 388 -24.96 -16.65 -19.01
C LYS A 388 -25.66 -16.13 -17.78
#